data_9cbdaa3438248c87ee5190130e8c19d3
#
_entry.id   9cbdaa3438248c87ee5190130e8c19d3
#
_cell.length_a   1.000
_cell.length_b   1.000
_cell.length_c   1.000
_cell.angle_alpha   90.00
_cell.angle_beta   90.00
_cell.angle_gamma   90.00
#
_symmetry.space_group_name_H-M   'P 1'
#
loop_
_entity.id
_entity.type
_entity.pdbx_description
1 polymer ?
#
loop_
_entity_poly.entity_id
_entity_poly.type
_entity_poly.pdbx_seq_one_letter_code
_entity_poly.pdbx_strand_id
1 'polypeptide(L)'
;MRIPTKFLLTQYNDNIRTSGDEAEKQIDFDQFCKALKQAKEKLTPRKREIFELNKEQNLSVAEIAEQLCIKEQVVRNQLSTALKIIRAELQQYSFILLLFLSHF
;
A
#
# COMPACT_ATOMS: atom_id res chain seq x y z
N MET A 1 16.68 -9.09 8.19
CA MET A 1 16.31 -8.47 6.95
C MET A 1 14.94 -8.91 6.51
N ARG A 2 14.20 -8.01 5.97
CA ARG A 2 12.83 -8.31 5.60
C ARG A 2 12.76 -8.86 4.18
N ILE A 3 11.95 -9.89 3.99
CA ILE A 3 11.72 -10.43 2.66
C ILE A 3 10.83 -9.46 1.90
N PRO A 4 11.23 -9.09 0.69
CA PRO A 4 10.43 -8.17 -0.09
C PRO A 4 9.06 -8.76 -0.40
N THR A 5 8.06 -7.92 -0.35
CA THR A 5 6.72 -8.33 -0.75
C THR A 5 6.71 -8.85 -2.17
N LYS A 6 7.53 -8.26 -2.98
CA LYS A 6 7.67 -8.68 -4.37
C LYS A 6 8.08 -10.15 -4.48
N PHE A 7 8.98 -10.58 -3.61
CA PHE A 7 9.42 -11.96 -3.60
C PHE A 7 8.28 -12.90 -3.22
N LEU A 8 7.51 -12.49 -2.21
CA LEU A 8 6.37 -13.30 -1.79
C LEU A 8 5.31 -13.42 -2.87
N LEU A 9 5.06 -12.32 -3.57
CA LEU A 9 4.10 -12.34 -4.65
C LEU A 9 4.55 -13.24 -5.78
N THR A 10 5.84 -13.25 -6.06
CA THR A 10 6.38 -14.12 -7.10
C THR A 10 6.17 -15.58 -6.74
N GLN A 11 6.44 -15.92 -5.50
CA GLN A 11 6.24 -17.30 -5.06
C GLN A 11 4.78 -17.69 -5.09
N TYR A 12 3.93 -16.78 -4.68
CA TYR A 12 2.52 -17.04 -4.71
C TYR A 12 2.03 -17.30 -6.12
N ASN A 13 2.49 -16.51 -7.05
CA ASN A 13 2.11 -16.68 -8.45
C ASN A 13 2.60 -17.99 -9.00
N ASP A 14 3.80 -18.41 -8.62
CA ASP A 14 4.32 -19.69 -9.06
C ASP A 14 3.45 -20.83 -8.57
N ASN A 15 2.98 -20.75 -7.35
CA ASN A 15 2.13 -21.79 -6.79
C ASN A 15 0.77 -21.86 -7.47
N ILE A 16 0.30 -20.74 -7.96
CA ILE A 16 -1.02 -20.66 -8.57
C ILE A 16 -0.97 -20.93 -10.07
N ARG A 17 0.21 -20.97 -10.61
CA ARG A 17 0.39 -21.14 -12.04
C ARG A 17 -0.37 -22.32 -12.60
N THR A 18 -0.49 -23.37 -11.83
CA THR A 18 -1.16 -24.57 -12.26
C THR A 18 -2.64 -24.38 -12.49
N SER A 19 -3.22 -23.35 -11.92
CA SER A 19 -4.65 -23.11 -12.01
C SER A 19 -5.05 -22.41 -13.31
N GLY A 20 -4.08 -21.86 -14.03
CA GLY A 20 -4.38 -21.14 -15.25
C GLY A 20 -4.79 -19.71 -15.04
N ASP A 21 -4.78 -19.23 -13.82
CA ASP A 21 -5.19 -17.86 -13.51
C ASP A 21 -4.03 -16.91 -13.44
N GLU A 22 -2.90 -17.37 -13.85
CA GLU A 22 -1.69 -16.59 -13.70
C GLU A 22 -1.73 -15.25 -14.42
N ALA A 23 -2.23 -15.26 -15.65
CA ALA A 23 -2.28 -14.03 -16.44
C ALA A 23 -3.21 -13.01 -15.79
N GLU A 24 -4.32 -13.49 -15.25
CA GLU A 24 -5.24 -12.60 -14.57
C GLU A 24 -4.62 -12.00 -13.32
N LYS A 25 -3.85 -12.79 -12.60
CA LYS A 25 -3.19 -12.29 -11.40
C LYS A 25 -2.19 -11.20 -11.73
N GLN A 26 -1.46 -11.36 -12.80
CA GLN A 26 -0.51 -10.33 -13.20
C GLN A 26 -1.21 -9.06 -13.64
N ILE A 27 -2.29 -9.22 -14.40
CA ILE A 27 -3.07 -8.08 -14.83
C ILE A 27 -3.62 -7.34 -13.62
N ASP A 28 -4.08 -8.11 -12.63
CA ASP A 28 -4.61 -7.49 -11.42
C ASP A 28 -3.55 -6.69 -10.69
N PHE A 29 -2.32 -7.19 -10.65
CA PHE A 29 -1.27 -6.45 -9.97
C PHE A 29 -0.94 -5.14 -10.68
N ASP A 30 -0.84 -5.19 -12.00
CA ASP A 30 -0.60 -3.98 -12.79
C ASP A 30 -1.73 -2.98 -12.61
N GLN A 31 -2.96 -3.48 -12.65
CA GLN A 31 -4.12 -2.63 -12.46
C GLN A 31 -4.17 -2.06 -11.05
N PHE A 32 -3.73 -2.86 -10.08
CA PHE A 32 -3.66 -2.38 -8.71
C PHE A 32 -2.71 -1.20 -8.61
N CYS A 33 -1.56 -1.29 -9.24
CA CYS A 33 -0.59 -0.20 -9.19
C CYS A 33 -1.14 1.08 -9.80
N LYS A 34 -1.85 0.94 -10.91
CA LYS A 34 -2.48 2.10 -11.54
C LYS A 34 -3.60 2.66 -10.68
N ALA A 35 -4.40 1.76 -10.11
CA ALA A 35 -5.50 2.18 -9.26
C ALA A 35 -4.98 2.86 -7.99
N LEU A 36 -3.88 2.35 -7.45
CA LEU A 36 -3.27 2.94 -6.28
C LEU A 36 -2.82 4.36 -6.57
N LYS A 37 -2.21 4.56 -7.72
CA LYS A 37 -1.76 5.88 -8.11
C LYS A 37 -2.94 6.84 -8.19
N GLN A 38 -4.03 6.39 -8.79
CA GLN A 38 -5.23 7.21 -8.88
C GLN A 38 -5.86 7.47 -7.52
N ALA A 39 -5.86 6.45 -6.68
CA ALA A 39 -6.42 6.60 -5.34
C ALA A 39 -5.64 7.62 -4.53
N LYS A 40 -4.32 7.62 -4.68
CA LYS A 40 -3.50 8.58 -3.96
C LYS A 40 -3.80 10.01 -4.37
N GLU A 41 -4.28 10.21 -5.59
CA GLU A 41 -4.64 11.54 -6.03
C GLU A 41 -5.86 12.08 -5.32
N LYS A 42 -6.64 11.22 -4.69
CA LYS A 42 -7.80 11.64 -3.92
C LYS A 42 -7.42 12.09 -2.52
N LEU A 43 -6.18 11.86 -2.14
CA LEU A 43 -5.69 12.31 -0.85
C LEU A 43 -5.23 13.76 -0.92
N THR A 44 -5.39 14.48 0.19
CA THR A 44 -4.77 15.80 0.26
C THR A 44 -3.27 15.63 0.17
N PRO A 45 -2.54 16.67 -0.20
CA PRO A 45 -1.09 16.55 -0.31
C PRO A 45 -0.42 16.04 0.96
N ARG A 46 -0.88 16.50 2.12
CA ARG A 46 -0.29 16.04 3.38
C ARG A 46 -0.59 14.57 3.64
N LYS A 47 -1.82 14.14 3.42
CA LYS A 47 -2.18 12.74 3.62
C LYS A 47 -1.43 11.84 2.65
N ARG A 48 -1.28 12.29 1.41
CA ARG A 48 -0.53 11.50 0.42
C ARG A 48 0.92 11.39 0.86
N GLU A 49 1.52 12.47 1.30
CA GLU A 49 2.90 12.47 1.73
C GLU A 49 3.11 11.49 2.87
N ILE A 50 2.25 11.54 3.87
CA ILE A 50 2.36 10.65 5.03
C ILE A 50 2.15 9.20 4.61
N PHE A 51 1.18 8.95 3.74
CA PHE A 51 0.92 7.61 3.26
C PHE A 51 2.15 7.05 2.54
N GLU A 52 2.73 7.84 1.65
CA GLU A 52 3.89 7.39 0.88
C GLU A 52 5.11 7.17 1.77
N LEU A 53 5.33 8.03 2.74
CA LEU A 53 6.45 7.86 3.65
C LEU A 53 6.31 6.59 4.47
N ASN A 54 5.10 6.28 4.89
CA ASN A 54 4.88 5.10 5.70
C ASN A 54 4.86 3.82 4.88
N LYS A 55 4.09 3.81 3.81
CA LYS A 55 3.85 2.56 3.08
C LYS A 55 4.86 2.29 1.97
N GLU A 56 5.37 3.32 1.35
CA GLU A 56 6.30 3.13 0.24
C GLU A 56 7.75 3.26 0.67
N GLN A 57 8.02 4.09 1.67
CA GLN A 57 9.38 4.26 2.16
C GLN A 57 9.62 3.61 3.51
N ASN A 58 8.60 2.99 4.07
CA ASN A 58 8.73 2.20 5.30
C ASN A 58 9.16 2.99 6.53
N LEU A 59 8.83 4.25 6.58
CA LEU A 59 9.12 5.05 7.76
C LEU A 59 8.06 4.80 8.82
N SER A 60 8.49 4.77 10.08
CA SER A 60 7.56 4.63 11.18
C SER A 60 6.84 5.95 11.42
N VAL A 61 5.76 5.88 12.20
CA VAL A 61 5.02 7.08 12.57
C VAL A 61 5.94 8.07 13.26
N ALA A 62 6.80 7.58 14.14
CA ALA A 62 7.73 8.47 14.86
C ALA A 62 8.70 9.16 13.89
N GLU A 63 9.21 8.40 12.93
CA GLU A 63 10.14 8.95 11.95
C GLU A 63 9.48 9.99 11.08
N ILE A 64 8.23 9.72 10.68
CA ILE A 64 7.49 10.67 9.86
C ILE A 64 7.23 11.96 10.65
N ALA A 65 6.81 11.81 11.90
CA ALA A 65 6.55 12.97 12.74
C ALA A 65 7.79 13.83 12.86
N GLU A 66 8.93 13.19 13.05
CA GLU A 66 10.18 13.92 13.17
C GLU A 66 10.55 14.61 11.87
N GLN A 67 10.41 13.89 10.77
CA GLN A 67 10.78 14.45 9.47
C GLN A 67 9.90 15.63 9.08
N LEU A 68 8.62 15.55 9.37
CA LEU A 68 7.68 16.59 9.01
C LEU A 68 7.49 17.65 10.11
N CYS A 69 8.13 17.45 11.24
CA CYS A 69 8.04 18.37 12.38
C CYS A 69 6.61 18.53 12.86
N ILE A 70 5.90 17.43 12.98
CA ILE A 70 4.53 17.42 13.50
C ILE A 70 4.43 16.34 14.57
N LYS A 71 3.33 16.35 15.30
CA LYS A 71 3.12 15.39 16.37
C LYS A 71 2.77 14.03 15.81
N GLU A 72 3.17 12.97 16.53
CA GLU A 72 2.86 11.62 16.11
C GLU A 72 1.36 11.39 16.01
N GLN A 73 0.60 11.99 16.91
CA GLN A 73 -0.85 11.83 16.86
C GLN A 73 -1.42 12.37 15.55
N VAL A 74 -0.88 13.48 15.08
CA VAL A 74 -1.30 14.03 13.79
C VAL A 74 -0.98 13.06 12.67
N VAL A 75 0.23 12.47 12.72
CA VAL A 75 0.61 11.50 11.70
C VAL A 75 -0.35 10.31 11.71
N ARG A 76 -0.66 9.79 12.91
CA ARG A 76 -1.57 8.65 13.01
C ARG A 76 -2.94 8.98 12.45
N ASN A 77 -3.46 10.15 12.79
CA ASN A 77 -4.78 10.55 12.31
C ASN A 77 -4.81 10.69 10.80
N GLN A 78 -3.80 11.34 10.24
CA GLN A 78 -3.74 11.54 8.81
C GLN A 78 -3.55 10.21 8.08
N LEU A 79 -2.70 9.34 8.62
CA LEU A 79 -2.45 8.05 8.02
C LEU A 79 -3.70 7.18 8.07
N SER A 80 -4.39 7.18 9.20
CA SER A 80 -5.61 6.40 9.34
C SER A 80 -6.65 6.82 8.31
N THR A 81 -6.84 8.13 8.15
CA THR A 81 -7.79 8.63 7.17
C THR A 81 -7.36 8.28 5.75
N ALA A 82 -6.07 8.43 5.47
CA ALA A 82 -5.56 8.08 4.15
C ALA A 82 -5.81 6.61 3.84
N LEU A 83 -5.54 5.73 4.81
CA LEU A 83 -5.74 4.31 4.61
C LEU A 83 -7.19 3.97 4.36
N LYS A 84 -8.11 4.65 5.03
CA LYS A 84 -9.53 4.42 4.79
C LYS A 84 -9.91 4.76 3.36
N ILE A 85 -9.42 5.88 2.87
CA ILE A 85 -9.71 6.30 1.52
C ILE A 85 -9.11 5.32 0.50
N ILE A 86 -7.87 4.91 0.74
CA ILE A 86 -7.21 3.97 -0.15
C ILE A 86 -7.95 2.64 -0.18
N ARG A 87 -8.37 2.15 0.99
CA ARG A 87 -9.10 0.89 1.06
C ARG A 87 -10.42 0.96 0.30
N ALA A 88 -11.12 2.08 0.43
CA ALA A 88 -12.39 2.24 -0.25
C ALA A 88 -12.20 2.25 -1.76
N GLU A 89 -11.13 2.87 -2.22
CA GLU A 89 -10.88 2.95 -3.65
C GLU A 89 -10.39 1.64 -4.24
N LEU A 90 -9.73 0.82 -3.43
CA LEU A 90 -9.08 -0.39 -3.92
C LEU A 90 -9.74 -1.67 -3.41
N GLN A 91 -11.01 -1.59 -3.07
CA GLN A 91 -11.73 -2.73 -2.50
C GLN A 91 -11.66 -3.97 -3.37
N GLN A 92 -11.74 -3.80 -4.67
CA GLN A 92 -11.72 -4.92 -5.60
C GLN A 92 -10.39 -5.62 -5.65
N TYR A 93 -9.36 -5.01 -5.09
CA TYR A 93 -8.03 -5.61 -5.03
C TYR A 93 -7.70 -6.03 -3.61
N SER A 94 -8.69 -6.49 -2.86
CA SER A 94 -8.53 -6.68 -1.42
C SER A 94 -7.35 -7.57 -1.04
N PHE A 95 -7.09 -8.62 -1.81
CA PHE A 95 -5.99 -9.51 -1.48
C PHE A 95 -4.64 -8.81 -1.62
N ILE A 96 -4.42 -8.15 -2.76
CA ILE A 96 -3.17 -7.43 -3.00
C ILE A 96 -3.04 -6.27 -2.03
N LEU A 97 -4.14 -5.59 -1.78
CA LEU A 97 -4.16 -4.48 -0.85
C LEU A 97 -3.79 -4.94 0.56
N LEU A 98 -4.29 -6.09 0.96
CA LEU A 98 -3.97 -6.63 2.27
C LEU A 98 -2.46 -6.89 2.40
N LEU A 99 -1.86 -7.47 1.38
CA LEU A 99 -0.42 -7.70 1.38
C LEU A 99 0.34 -6.39 1.45
N PHE A 100 -0.11 -5.41 0.70
CA PHE A 100 0.55 -4.11 0.68
C PHE A 100 0.46 -3.41 2.02
N LEU A 101 -0.71 -3.43 2.63
CA LEU A 101 -0.92 -2.73 3.89
C LEU A 101 -0.45 -3.49 5.11
N SER A 102 -0.26 -4.81 5.01
CA SER A 102 0.20 -5.59 6.14
C SER A 102 1.65 -5.31 6.49
N HIS A 103 2.27 -4.48 5.74
CA HIS A 103 3.64 -4.13 5.90
C HIS A 103 3.85 -3.00 6.87
N PHE A 104 3.28 -3.10 7.91
CA PHE A 104 3.21 -1.97 8.79
C PHE A 104 4.19 -2.09 9.99
#